data_7089eacfab420918245b43211064366e
#
_entry.id   7089eacfab420918245b43211064366e
#
_cell.length_a   1.000
_cell.length_b   1.000
_cell.length_c   1.000
_cell.angle_alpha   90.00
_cell.angle_beta   90.00
_cell.angle_gamma   90.00
#
_symmetry.space_group_name_H-M   'P 1'
#
loop_
_entity.id
_entity.type
_entity.pdbx_description
1 polymer ?
#
loop_
_entity_poly.entity_id
_entity_poly.type
_entity_poly.pdbx_seq_one_letter_code
_entity_poly.pdbx_strand_id
1 'polypeptide(L)'
;MVYKVLATHCGLLQYDDRDSYVNKKIDTPGMLIANLYRQYYTKMIKDMKTQLNKEFLNGPWRVRDDFSDIMNEANIYKLIKVNTITNGLKYSLATGNWGLKNYVGKVGVAQVLNRLTYNSTLSHLRRINTPLDASSKLVKPRKLHGT
;
A
#
# COMPACT_ATOMS: atom_id res chain seq x y z
N MET A 1 11.43 -9.30 20.96
CA MET A 1 10.16 -9.79 21.58
C MET A 1 10.43 -10.80 22.67
N VAL A 2 11.09 -11.93 22.40
CA VAL A 2 11.35 -13.01 23.37
C VAL A 2 11.96 -12.51 24.68
N TYR A 3 13.00 -11.66 24.61
CA TYR A 3 13.62 -11.04 25.78
C TYR A 3 12.61 -10.28 26.68
N LYS A 4 11.73 -9.46 26.07
CA LYS A 4 10.72 -8.71 26.84
C LYS A 4 9.75 -9.65 27.55
N VAL A 5 9.32 -10.73 26.89
CA VAL A 5 8.42 -11.72 27.50
C VAL A 5 9.06 -12.41 28.68
N LEU A 6 10.29 -12.87 28.52
CA LEU A 6 11.04 -13.52 29.60
C LEU A 6 11.33 -12.56 30.77
N ALA A 7 11.75 -11.33 30.48
CA ALA A 7 12.01 -10.33 31.49
C ALA A 7 10.74 -9.93 32.28
N THR A 8 9.59 -9.86 31.61
CA THR A 8 8.31 -9.62 32.26
C THR A 8 7.89 -10.82 33.12
N HIS A 9 8.09 -12.05 32.62
CA HIS A 9 7.82 -13.26 33.38
C HIS A 9 8.69 -13.36 34.66
N CYS A 10 9.93 -12.95 34.57
CA CYS A 10 10.85 -12.90 35.71
C CYS A 10 10.62 -11.70 36.65
N GLY A 11 9.63 -10.84 36.39
CA GLY A 11 9.33 -9.67 37.20
C GLY A 11 10.34 -8.51 37.06
N LEU A 12 11.23 -8.57 36.07
CA LEU A 12 12.25 -7.52 35.79
C LEU A 12 11.67 -6.33 35.04
N LEU A 13 10.57 -6.52 34.32
CA LEU A 13 9.85 -5.49 33.58
C LEU A 13 8.38 -5.49 33.97
N GLN A 14 7.78 -4.30 34.02
CA GLN A 14 6.34 -4.16 34.21
C GLN A 14 5.59 -4.52 32.93
N TYR A 15 4.33 -4.89 33.08
CA TYR A 15 3.43 -5.15 31.94
C TYR A 15 3.32 -3.89 31.08
N ASP A 16 3.49 -4.08 29.78
CA ASP A 16 3.42 -3.01 28.80
C ASP A 16 2.01 -2.91 28.24
N ASP A 17 1.45 -1.70 28.16
CA ASP A 17 0.13 -1.48 27.61
C ASP A 17 0.19 -1.53 26.07
N ARG A 18 -0.50 -2.52 25.50
CA ARG A 18 -0.60 -2.71 24.05
C ARG A 18 -1.35 -1.57 23.35
N ASP A 19 -2.26 -0.93 24.03
CA ASP A 19 -3.13 0.11 23.47
C ASP A 19 -2.54 1.52 23.58
N SER A 20 -1.45 1.67 24.35
CA SER A 20 -0.72 2.93 24.43
C SER A 20 -0.15 3.32 23.05
N TYR A 21 -0.30 4.59 22.69
CA TYR A 21 0.26 5.13 21.45
C TYR A 21 1.79 5.08 21.39
N VAL A 22 2.48 5.00 22.52
CA VAL A 22 3.93 4.76 22.58
C VAL A 22 4.31 3.44 21.92
N ASN A 23 3.47 2.42 22.03
CA ASN A 23 3.68 1.08 21.51
C ASN A 23 3.07 0.85 20.13
N LYS A 24 2.32 1.82 19.60
CA LYS A 24 1.70 1.75 18.27
C LYS A 24 2.58 2.37 17.21
N LYS A 25 2.70 1.67 16.10
CA LYS A 25 3.37 2.17 14.90
C LYS A 25 2.36 2.90 14.02
N ILE A 26 2.70 4.11 13.62
CA ILE A 26 1.91 4.90 12.67
C ILE A 26 2.51 4.73 11.27
N ASP A 27 1.68 4.37 10.31
CA ASP A 27 2.04 4.36 8.90
C ASP A 27 2.09 5.80 8.38
N THR A 28 3.27 6.29 8.10
CA THR A 28 3.48 7.63 7.54
C THR A 28 3.03 7.69 6.07
N PRO A 29 2.66 8.87 5.54
CA PRO A 29 2.28 9.03 4.14
C PRO A 29 3.31 8.49 3.15
N GLY A 30 4.60 8.71 3.43
CA GLY A 30 5.69 8.18 2.59
C GLY A 30 5.72 6.66 2.50
N MET A 31 5.52 5.95 3.62
CA MET A 31 5.43 4.49 3.63
C MET A 31 4.20 3.98 2.89
N LEU A 32 3.07 4.65 3.03
CA LEU A 32 1.83 4.29 2.35
C LEU A 32 1.97 4.42 0.83
N ILE A 33 2.53 5.54 0.35
CA ILE A 33 2.79 5.77 -1.08
C ILE A 33 3.83 4.78 -1.61
N ALA A 34 4.91 4.52 -0.89
CA ALA A 34 5.93 3.56 -1.29
C ALA A 34 5.37 2.14 -1.44
N ASN A 35 4.54 1.71 -0.50
CA ASN A 35 3.89 0.41 -0.57
C ASN A 35 2.91 0.32 -1.73
N LEU A 36 2.15 1.37 -1.99
CA LEU A 36 1.24 1.46 -3.13
C LEU A 36 2.00 1.40 -4.46
N TYR A 37 3.06 2.19 -4.60
CA TYR A 37 3.92 2.18 -5.78
C TYR A 37 4.49 0.78 -6.03
N ARG A 38 5.02 0.11 -4.99
CA ARG A 38 5.57 -1.24 -5.10
C ARG A 38 4.54 -2.26 -5.59
N GLN A 39 3.29 -2.15 -5.14
CA GLN A 39 2.20 -3.02 -5.61
C GLN A 39 1.93 -2.82 -7.11
N TYR A 40 1.81 -1.57 -7.57
CA TYR A 40 1.57 -1.28 -8.99
C TYR A 40 2.78 -1.62 -9.86
N TYR A 41 3.99 -1.42 -9.37
CA TYR A 41 5.21 -1.83 -10.04
C TYR A 41 5.26 -3.35 -10.23
N THR A 42 5.01 -4.11 -9.17
CA THR A 42 4.97 -5.58 -9.24
C THR A 42 3.89 -6.06 -10.21
N LYS A 43 2.72 -5.41 -10.22
CA LYS A 43 1.67 -5.68 -11.20
C LYS A 43 2.13 -5.40 -12.62
N MET A 44 2.77 -4.26 -12.87
CA MET A 44 3.29 -3.90 -14.20
C MET A 44 4.27 -4.96 -14.70
N ILE A 45 5.21 -5.42 -13.87
CA ILE A 45 6.16 -6.48 -14.23
C ILE A 45 5.45 -7.81 -14.51
N LYS A 46 4.45 -8.15 -13.72
CA LYS A 46 3.65 -9.37 -13.93
C LYS A 46 2.87 -9.30 -15.25
N ASP A 47 2.24 -8.18 -15.53
CA ASP A 47 1.50 -7.94 -16.76
C ASP A 47 2.43 -8.00 -17.98
N MET A 48 3.64 -7.41 -17.87
CA MET A 48 4.69 -7.46 -18.89
C MET A 48 5.14 -8.92 -19.18
N LYS A 49 5.43 -9.70 -18.13
CA LYS A 49 5.79 -11.12 -18.28
C LYS A 49 4.67 -11.92 -18.94
N THR A 50 3.43 -11.68 -18.55
CA THR A 50 2.28 -12.37 -19.14
C THR A 50 2.11 -12.04 -20.61
N GLN A 51 2.26 -10.76 -20.96
CA GLN A 51 2.17 -10.32 -22.36
C GLN A 51 3.30 -10.89 -23.20
N LEU A 52 4.52 -10.86 -22.67
CA LEU A 52 5.71 -11.42 -23.34
C LEU A 52 5.52 -12.93 -23.60
N ASN A 53 5.11 -13.69 -22.61
CA ASN A 53 4.82 -15.11 -22.77
C ASN A 53 3.73 -15.37 -23.82
N LYS A 54 2.68 -14.53 -23.84
CA LYS A 54 1.61 -14.64 -24.82
C LYS A 54 2.11 -14.43 -26.25
N GLU A 55 2.96 -13.42 -26.46
CA GLU A 55 3.54 -13.13 -27.77
C GLU A 55 4.51 -14.23 -28.24
N PHE A 56 5.27 -14.85 -27.31
CA PHE A 56 6.13 -15.99 -27.64
C PHE A 56 5.36 -17.27 -27.94
N LEU A 57 4.27 -17.55 -27.24
CA LEU A 57 3.53 -18.80 -27.43
C LEU A 57 2.60 -18.75 -28.64
N ASN A 58 1.89 -17.64 -28.82
CA ASN A 58 0.78 -17.53 -29.78
C ASN A 58 0.94 -16.36 -30.77
N GLY A 59 1.99 -15.55 -30.62
CA GLY A 59 2.19 -14.35 -31.41
C GLY A 59 3.18 -14.49 -32.54
N PRO A 60 3.43 -13.41 -33.28
CA PRO A 60 4.36 -13.37 -34.41
C PRO A 60 5.82 -13.61 -34.00
N TRP A 61 6.14 -13.61 -32.70
CA TRP A 61 7.51 -13.82 -32.21
C TRP A 61 7.88 -15.31 -32.02
N ARG A 62 6.91 -16.21 -32.19
CA ARG A 62 7.14 -17.66 -32.06
C ARG A 62 8.22 -18.22 -32.99
N VAL A 63 8.46 -17.58 -34.11
CA VAL A 63 9.36 -18.04 -35.19
C VAL A 63 10.73 -17.35 -35.15
N ARG A 64 10.95 -16.42 -34.21
CA ARG A 64 12.18 -15.65 -34.13
C ARG A 64 13.08 -16.20 -33.04
N ASP A 65 14.29 -16.58 -33.40
CA ASP A 65 15.30 -17.14 -32.51
C ASP A 65 16.10 -16.06 -31.76
N ASP A 66 16.13 -14.82 -32.27
CA ASP A 66 16.91 -13.73 -31.70
C ASP A 66 16.05 -12.76 -30.86
N PHE A 67 16.41 -12.62 -29.58
CA PHE A 67 15.75 -11.72 -28.64
C PHE A 67 15.95 -10.24 -29.01
N SER A 68 17.07 -9.88 -29.61
CA SER A 68 17.37 -8.52 -30.08
C SER A 68 16.43 -8.04 -31.18
N ASP A 69 15.99 -8.95 -32.06
CA ASP A 69 15.04 -8.64 -33.13
C ASP A 69 13.60 -8.41 -32.62
N ILE A 70 13.33 -8.97 -31.44
CA ILE A 70 12.00 -8.85 -30.77
C ILE A 70 11.87 -7.55 -30.01
N MET A 71 12.97 -7.09 -29.40
CA MET A 71 13.01 -5.91 -28.54
C MET A 71 13.38 -4.64 -29.30
N ASN A 72 12.58 -4.28 -30.29
CA ASN A 72 12.70 -3.02 -31.02
C ASN A 72 11.89 -1.91 -30.33
N GLU A 73 12.28 -0.65 -30.53
CA GLU A 73 11.56 0.52 -30.00
C GLU A 73 10.05 0.48 -30.29
N ALA A 74 9.65 0.03 -31.48
CA ALA A 74 8.25 -0.09 -31.86
C ALA A 74 7.46 -1.17 -31.09
N ASN A 75 8.14 -2.20 -30.59
CA ASN A 75 7.49 -3.33 -29.91
C ASN A 75 7.47 -3.20 -28.39
N ILE A 76 8.38 -2.44 -27.81
CA ILE A 76 8.48 -2.28 -26.34
C ILE A 76 7.21 -1.69 -25.73
N TYR A 77 6.53 -0.79 -26.45
CA TYR A 77 5.28 -0.18 -26.02
C TYR A 77 4.10 -1.16 -25.95
N LYS A 78 4.15 -2.27 -26.69
CA LYS A 78 3.16 -3.35 -26.61
C LYS A 78 3.31 -4.17 -25.34
N LEU A 79 4.54 -4.31 -24.86
CA LEU A 79 4.86 -5.08 -23.65
C LEU A 79 4.66 -4.26 -22.38
N ILE A 80 5.08 -3.00 -22.40
CA ILE A 80 5.09 -2.13 -21.22
C ILE A 80 3.84 -1.25 -21.24
N LYS A 81 2.92 -1.53 -20.34
CA LYS A 81 1.74 -0.66 -20.11
C LYS A 81 2.15 0.50 -19.20
N VAL A 82 2.72 1.56 -19.77
CA VAL A 82 3.26 2.74 -19.05
C VAL A 82 2.22 3.35 -18.10
N ASN A 83 0.94 3.35 -18.48
CA ASN A 83 -0.13 3.98 -17.70
C ASN A 83 -0.57 3.19 -16.47
N THR A 84 -0.08 1.97 -16.25
CA THR A 84 -0.51 1.13 -15.11
C THR A 84 -0.22 1.79 -13.78
N ILE A 85 0.99 2.32 -13.59
CA ILE A 85 1.40 2.98 -12.34
C ILE A 85 0.66 4.31 -12.20
N THR A 86 0.67 5.14 -13.23
CA THR A 86 0.06 6.47 -13.20
C THR A 86 -1.44 6.41 -12.93
N ASN A 87 -2.17 5.54 -13.63
CA ASN A 87 -3.61 5.38 -13.42
C ASN A 87 -3.91 4.78 -12.05
N GLY A 88 -3.09 3.86 -11.59
CA GLY A 88 -3.22 3.27 -10.26
C GLY A 88 -3.03 4.27 -9.14
N LEU A 89 -1.98 5.07 -9.20
CA LEU A 89 -1.73 6.13 -8.22
C LEU A 89 -2.82 7.20 -8.24
N LYS A 90 -3.22 7.67 -9.43
CA LYS A 90 -4.33 8.64 -9.58
C LYS A 90 -5.62 8.12 -8.97
N TYR A 91 -5.97 6.86 -9.23
CA TYR A 91 -7.17 6.24 -8.68
C TYR A 91 -7.12 6.19 -7.15
N SER A 92 -6.02 5.71 -6.58
CA SER A 92 -5.89 5.58 -5.11
C SER A 92 -5.90 6.94 -4.41
N LEU A 93 -5.26 7.95 -4.98
CA LEU A 93 -5.26 9.31 -4.43
C LEU A 93 -6.62 10.00 -4.56
N ALA A 94 -7.36 9.75 -5.64
CA ALA A 94 -8.67 10.37 -5.86
C ALA A 94 -9.78 9.73 -5.02
N THR A 95 -9.76 8.40 -4.86
CA THR A 95 -10.85 7.66 -4.18
C THR A 95 -10.57 7.36 -2.72
N GLY A 96 -9.30 7.44 -2.28
CA GLY A 96 -8.90 7.00 -0.95
C GLY A 96 -8.80 5.48 -0.78
N ASN A 97 -9.10 4.72 -1.83
CA ASN A 97 -8.97 3.26 -1.82
C ASN A 97 -7.51 2.87 -2.08
N TRP A 98 -6.86 2.31 -1.08
CA TRP A 98 -5.43 2.09 -1.10
C TRP A 98 -5.08 0.63 -1.36
N GLY A 99 -4.63 0.34 -2.57
CA GLY A 99 -4.26 -1.00 -3.01
C GLY A 99 -4.87 -1.40 -4.35
N LEU A 100 -4.47 -2.55 -4.85
CA LEU A 100 -5.03 -3.15 -6.06
C LEU A 100 -6.46 -3.64 -5.79
N LYS A 101 -7.34 -3.52 -6.80
CA LYS A 101 -8.76 -3.89 -6.69
C LYS A 101 -9.03 -5.32 -6.17
N ASN A 102 -8.09 -6.24 -6.38
CA ASN A 102 -8.23 -7.65 -6.00
C ASN A 102 -7.62 -7.98 -4.63
N TYR A 103 -7.06 -7.01 -3.93
CA TYR A 103 -6.54 -7.18 -2.58
C TYR A 103 -7.39 -6.39 -1.61
N VAL A 104 -7.54 -6.90 -0.39
CA VAL A 104 -8.20 -6.18 0.70
C VAL A 104 -7.38 -4.93 0.99
N GLY A 105 -7.76 -3.84 0.33
CA GLY A 105 -7.10 -2.55 0.45
C GLY A 105 -7.62 -1.77 1.66
N LYS A 106 -6.81 -0.85 2.15
CA LYS A 106 -7.26 0.15 3.12
C LYS A 106 -8.19 1.14 2.43
N VAL A 107 -9.25 1.57 3.10
CA VAL A 107 -10.22 2.55 2.60
C VAL A 107 -10.08 3.86 3.38
N GLY A 108 -10.31 4.99 2.72
CA GLY A 108 -10.29 6.30 3.36
C GLY A 108 -8.88 6.79 3.74
N VAL A 109 -7.85 6.27 3.10
CA VAL A 109 -6.46 6.67 3.36
C VAL A 109 -6.18 8.07 2.84
N ALA A 110 -6.58 8.37 1.60
CA ALA A 110 -6.54 9.71 1.05
C ALA A 110 -7.93 10.36 1.20
N GLN A 111 -7.94 11.58 1.70
CA GLN A 111 -9.16 12.36 1.93
C GLN A 111 -8.98 13.76 1.35
N VAL A 112 -10.08 14.35 0.89
CA VAL A 112 -10.07 15.75 0.45
C VAL A 112 -9.83 16.64 1.66
N LEU A 113 -8.80 17.50 1.57
CA LEU A 113 -8.43 18.39 2.67
C LEU A 113 -9.56 19.38 2.96
N ASN A 114 -9.98 19.44 4.22
CA ASN A 114 -10.99 20.37 4.68
C ASN A 114 -10.42 21.81 4.68
N ARG A 115 -11.08 22.71 3.96
CA ARG A 115 -10.73 24.13 3.83
C ARG A 115 -11.79 25.07 4.42
N LEU A 116 -12.66 24.55 5.27
CA LEU A 116 -13.75 25.35 5.86
C LEU A 116 -13.21 26.50 6.72
N THR A 117 -12.28 26.18 7.61
CA THR A 117 -11.56 27.14 8.46
C THR A 117 -10.09 26.78 8.53
N TYR A 118 -9.24 27.72 8.95
CA TYR A 118 -7.82 27.45 9.15
C TYR A 118 -7.59 26.34 10.20
N ASN A 119 -8.32 26.39 11.31
CA ASN A 119 -8.23 25.39 12.35
C ASN A 119 -8.70 24.01 11.90
N SER A 120 -9.74 23.93 11.07
CA SER A 120 -10.21 22.65 10.51
C SER A 120 -9.20 22.03 9.56
N THR A 121 -8.51 22.85 8.77
CA THR A 121 -7.43 22.40 7.90
C THR A 121 -6.28 21.83 8.71
N LEU A 122 -5.82 22.55 9.74
CA LEU A 122 -4.74 22.10 10.61
C LEU A 122 -5.09 20.81 11.35
N SER A 123 -6.30 20.74 11.90
CA SER A 123 -6.82 19.54 12.55
C SER A 123 -6.88 18.35 11.60
N HIS A 124 -7.28 18.56 10.35
CA HIS A 124 -7.34 17.49 9.35
C HIS A 124 -5.96 16.96 8.98
N LEU A 125 -4.96 17.84 8.85
CA LEU A 125 -3.57 17.44 8.57
C LEU A 125 -2.94 16.62 9.70
N ARG A 126 -3.39 16.82 10.93
CA ARG A 126 -2.89 16.12 12.13
C ARG A 126 -3.71 14.90 12.53
N ARG A 127 -4.68 14.52 11.71
CA ARG A 127 -5.59 13.43 12.02
C ARG A 127 -4.96 12.06 11.78
N ILE A 128 -5.14 11.15 12.74
CA ILE A 128 -4.76 9.75 12.63
C ILE A 128 -6.02 8.94 12.30
N ASN A 129 -5.92 8.07 11.32
CA ASN A 129 -6.99 7.15 10.94
C ASN A 129 -6.69 5.75 11.49
N THR A 130 -7.64 5.20 12.24
CA THR A 130 -7.53 3.84 12.79
C THR A 130 -8.53 2.94 12.06
N PRO A 131 -8.13 1.76 11.54
CA PRO A 131 -9.05 0.84 10.91
C PRO A 131 -10.06 0.30 11.93
N LEU A 132 -11.34 0.28 11.56
CA LEU A 132 -12.45 -0.18 12.40
C LEU A 132 -12.97 -1.56 11.98
N ASP A 133 -12.14 -2.43 11.46
CA ASP A 133 -12.54 -3.77 11.04
C ASP A 133 -13.10 -4.56 12.23
N ALA A 134 -14.23 -5.24 12.02
CA ALA A 134 -14.87 -6.07 13.05
C ALA A 134 -13.96 -7.21 13.56
N SER A 135 -13.05 -7.69 12.69
CA SER A 135 -12.05 -8.71 13.01
C SER A 135 -10.76 -8.14 13.63
N SER A 136 -10.63 -6.83 13.73
CA SER A 136 -9.44 -6.19 14.28
C SER A 136 -9.35 -6.44 15.79
N LYS A 137 -8.17 -6.90 16.23
CA LYS A 137 -7.84 -7.02 17.67
C LYS A 137 -7.50 -5.67 18.30
N LEU A 138 -7.54 -4.58 17.53
CA LEU A 138 -7.28 -3.23 18.04
C LEU A 138 -8.49 -2.73 18.83
N VAL A 139 -8.23 -2.09 19.95
CA VAL A 139 -9.26 -1.43 20.76
C VAL A 139 -9.83 -0.26 19.98
N LYS A 140 -11.16 -0.15 19.94
CA LYS A 140 -11.84 0.98 19.30
C LYS A 140 -11.47 2.28 20.02
N PRO A 141 -11.38 3.43 19.32
CA PRO A 141 -11.00 4.71 19.92
C PRO A 141 -11.82 5.11 21.15
N ARG A 142 -13.09 4.70 21.21
CA ARG A 142 -13.99 4.95 22.38
C ARG A 142 -13.60 4.16 23.63
N LYS A 143 -12.80 3.11 23.50
CA LYS A 143 -12.34 2.27 24.61
C LYS A 143 -10.92 2.59 25.04
N LEU A 144 -10.24 3.50 24.34
CA LEU A 144 -8.94 3.98 24.77
C LEU A 144 -9.13 4.89 25.97
N HIS A 145 -8.31 4.71 27.00
CA HIS A 145 -8.27 5.59 28.14
C HIS A 145 -7.89 7.01 27.70
N GLY A 146 -8.47 8.04 28.32
CA GLY A 146 -8.30 9.43 27.89
C GLY A 146 -6.95 10.09 28.29
N THR A 147 -5.95 9.30 28.65
CA THR A 147 -4.60 9.78 28.98
C THR A 147 -3.61 9.45 27.89
#